data_a67acefda6024f3a0292499ffda86137
#
_entry.id   a67acefda6024f3a0292499ffda86137
#
_cell.length_a   1.000
_cell.length_b   1.000
_cell.length_c   1.000
_cell.angle_alpha   90.00
_cell.angle_beta   90.00
_cell.angle_gamma   90.00
#
_symmetry.space_group_name_H-M   'P 1'
#
loop_
_entity.id
_entity.type
_entity.pdbx_description
1 polymer ?
#
loop_
_entity_poly.entity_id
_entity_poly.type
_entity_poly.pdbx_seq_one_letter_code
_entity_poly.pdbx_strand_id
1 'polypeptide(L)'
;MYRLLEFIRRSYVTLLFVVFEVIAIGIYARSTYYTQATILARANAVTGGLAGAITDIGGYFSLAKENRALTERVAELEQRLAFYDGMVDTSREVDISELQYEFMPARVVSSSINRSRNFITLNKGLRDGVMNDMAVLSPSGEAVGYILDCSERYSVAISILNTSFRTGCKIKGDGYSGSIEWNGGSPYEVTMCELSKYAQIEVGAEVVTTGVSHYFPSDMRIGWVESFELDDSKTYYNAKVRLAADFSNLYNVVLVKYIDREEVVGLEQRAKGMVY
;
A
#
# COMPACT_ATOMS: atom_id res chain seq x y z
N MET A 1 13.03 53.16 -32.55
CA MET A 1 11.56 53.09 -32.54
C MET A 1 10.94 53.20 -33.94
N TYR A 2 11.38 54.08 -34.82
CA TYR A 2 10.81 54.26 -36.19
C TYR A 2 10.87 52.99 -37.07
N ARG A 3 11.95 52.23 -37.05
CA ARG A 3 12.10 51.02 -37.88
C ARG A 3 11.12 49.89 -37.47
N LEU A 4 10.76 49.80 -36.22
CA LEU A 4 9.79 48.82 -35.72
C LEU A 4 8.36 49.15 -36.16
N LEU A 5 8.01 50.45 -36.15
CA LEU A 5 6.72 50.95 -36.61
C LEU A 5 6.56 50.79 -38.13
N GLU A 6 7.63 51.00 -38.90
CA GLU A 6 7.65 50.85 -40.37
C GLU A 6 7.54 49.34 -40.76
N PHE A 7 8.17 48.44 -40.02
CA PHE A 7 8.02 46.99 -40.18
C PHE A 7 6.60 46.54 -39.89
N ILE A 8 6.01 46.97 -38.78
CA ILE A 8 4.61 46.66 -38.43
C ILE A 8 3.66 47.20 -39.52
N ARG A 9 3.85 48.43 -40.00
CA ARG A 9 3.02 49.01 -41.03
C ARG A 9 3.15 48.34 -42.40
N ARG A 10 4.30 47.71 -42.69
CA ARG A 10 4.54 46.97 -43.93
C ARG A 10 4.01 45.52 -43.86
N SER A 11 3.99 44.95 -42.69
CA SER A 11 3.65 43.50 -42.49
C SER A 11 2.36 43.30 -41.68
N TYR A 12 1.55 44.37 -41.47
CA TYR A 12 0.39 44.28 -40.59
C TYR A 12 -0.63 43.22 -41.03
N VAL A 13 -0.82 43.02 -42.32
CA VAL A 13 -1.75 42.02 -42.88
C VAL A 13 -1.25 40.60 -42.54
N THR A 14 0.04 40.34 -42.71
CA THR A 14 0.65 39.04 -42.39
C THR A 14 0.65 38.79 -40.89
N LEU A 15 0.93 39.80 -40.07
CA LEU A 15 0.87 39.70 -38.61
C LEU A 15 -0.55 39.41 -38.13
N LEU A 16 -1.53 40.11 -38.73
CA LEU A 16 -2.94 39.92 -38.35
C LEU A 16 -3.44 38.54 -38.79
N PHE A 17 -3.00 38.03 -39.95
CA PHE A 17 -3.29 36.67 -40.39
C PHE A 17 -2.74 35.65 -39.43
N VAL A 18 -1.47 35.74 -39.00
CA VAL A 18 -0.85 34.81 -38.03
C VAL A 18 -1.58 34.83 -36.68
N VAL A 19 -1.99 36.03 -36.21
CA VAL A 19 -2.77 36.16 -34.97
C VAL A 19 -4.12 35.45 -35.09
N PHE A 20 -4.84 35.62 -36.18
CA PHE A 20 -6.11 34.93 -36.40
C PHE A 20 -5.93 33.44 -36.56
N GLU A 21 -4.87 32.97 -37.18
CA GLU A 21 -4.58 31.56 -37.35
C GLU A 21 -4.28 30.89 -35.99
N VAL A 22 -3.49 31.52 -35.13
CA VAL A 22 -3.23 31.08 -33.77
C VAL A 22 -4.52 31.01 -32.93
N ILE A 23 -5.39 32.04 -33.05
CA ILE A 23 -6.68 32.05 -32.36
C ILE A 23 -7.59 30.94 -32.90
N ALA A 24 -7.67 30.73 -34.22
CA ALA A 24 -8.46 29.66 -34.81
C ALA A 24 -8.00 28.29 -34.43
N ILE A 25 -6.68 28.06 -34.40
CA ILE A 25 -6.08 26.79 -33.89
C ILE A 25 -6.40 26.59 -32.41
N GLY A 26 -6.34 27.66 -31.61
CA GLY A 26 -6.69 27.62 -30.18
C GLY A 26 -8.17 27.28 -29.94
N ILE A 27 -9.07 27.85 -30.73
CA ILE A 27 -10.51 27.52 -30.65
C ILE A 27 -10.77 26.12 -31.15
N TYR A 28 -10.15 25.69 -32.24
CA TYR A 28 -10.28 24.32 -32.77
C TYR A 28 -9.77 23.27 -31.78
N ALA A 29 -8.63 23.51 -31.14
CA ALA A 29 -8.08 22.62 -30.11
C ALA A 29 -8.99 22.49 -28.86
N ARG A 30 -9.76 23.54 -28.55
CA ARG A 30 -10.71 23.56 -27.43
C ARG A 30 -12.08 22.97 -27.76
N SER A 31 -12.51 23.02 -29.02
CA SER A 31 -13.90 22.71 -29.40
C SER A 31 -14.15 21.23 -29.73
N THR A 32 -13.10 20.42 -29.99
CA THR A 32 -13.29 19.05 -30.45
C THR A 32 -12.85 18.06 -29.37
N TYR A 33 -13.80 17.33 -28.78
CA TYR A 33 -13.58 16.26 -27.79
C TYR A 33 -12.52 15.23 -28.23
N TYR A 34 -12.48 14.92 -29.51
CA TYR A 34 -11.53 14.00 -30.11
C TYR A 34 -10.09 14.53 -30.07
N THR A 35 -9.91 15.82 -30.30
CA THR A 35 -8.58 16.46 -30.30
C THR A 35 -8.03 16.58 -28.88
N GLN A 36 -8.88 16.84 -27.87
CA GLN A 36 -8.47 16.83 -26.47
C GLN A 36 -7.98 15.44 -26.02
N ALA A 37 -8.68 14.38 -26.39
CA ALA A 37 -8.28 13.01 -26.07
C ALA A 37 -6.93 12.63 -26.70
N THR A 38 -6.69 13.05 -27.95
CA THR A 38 -5.45 12.75 -28.69
C THR A 38 -4.26 13.59 -28.18
N ILE A 39 -4.49 14.85 -27.82
CA ILE A 39 -3.46 15.72 -27.24
C ILE A 39 -3.10 15.27 -25.83
N LEU A 40 -4.09 14.89 -24.99
CA LEU A 40 -3.84 14.31 -23.68
C LEU A 40 -3.09 12.97 -23.78
N ALA A 41 -3.45 12.11 -24.71
CA ALA A 41 -2.78 10.83 -24.90
C ALA A 41 -1.31 11.00 -25.32
N ARG A 42 -1.02 11.97 -26.19
CA ARG A 42 0.37 12.27 -26.62
C ARG A 42 1.16 13.03 -25.56
N ALA A 43 0.53 13.96 -24.84
CA ALA A 43 1.15 14.63 -23.70
C ALA A 43 1.49 13.62 -22.58
N ASN A 44 0.59 12.67 -22.29
CA ASN A 44 0.83 11.60 -21.33
C ASN A 44 1.91 10.61 -21.81
N ALA A 45 2.08 10.39 -23.10
CA ALA A 45 3.16 9.54 -23.63
C ALA A 45 4.54 10.21 -23.47
N VAL A 46 4.63 11.52 -23.63
CA VAL A 46 5.88 12.27 -23.44
C VAL A 46 6.21 12.47 -21.96
N THR A 47 5.22 12.83 -21.14
CA THR A 47 5.39 12.94 -19.68
C THR A 47 5.55 11.59 -19.01
N GLY A 48 4.89 10.53 -19.52
CA GLY A 48 5.08 9.18 -19.07
C GLY A 48 6.48 8.62 -19.34
N GLY A 49 7.08 8.95 -20.48
CA GLY A 49 8.45 8.56 -20.82
C GLY A 49 9.50 9.25 -19.92
N LEU A 50 9.32 10.54 -19.63
CA LEU A 50 10.19 11.29 -18.70
C LEU A 50 9.98 10.88 -17.24
N ALA A 51 8.73 10.66 -16.83
CA ALA A 51 8.42 10.15 -15.50
C ALA A 51 8.94 8.72 -15.30
N GLY A 52 8.87 7.87 -16.33
CA GLY A 52 9.45 6.52 -16.31
C GLY A 52 10.96 6.53 -16.10
N ALA A 53 11.69 7.39 -16.81
CA ALA A 53 13.15 7.50 -16.67
C ALA A 53 13.57 8.03 -15.28
N ILE A 54 12.81 8.96 -14.69
CA ILE A 54 13.05 9.47 -13.33
C ILE A 54 12.70 8.40 -12.28
N THR A 55 11.65 7.62 -12.52
CA THR A 55 11.24 6.52 -11.64
C THR A 55 12.26 5.37 -11.68
N ASP A 56 12.85 5.08 -12.84
CA ASP A 56 13.89 4.07 -12.98
C ASP A 56 15.19 4.45 -12.24
N ILE A 57 15.57 5.73 -12.23
CA ILE A 57 16.73 6.23 -11.46
C ILE A 57 16.42 6.20 -9.95
N GLY A 58 15.23 6.62 -9.53
CA GLY A 58 14.77 6.50 -8.15
C GLY A 58 14.69 5.04 -7.69
N GLY A 59 14.19 4.16 -8.56
CA GLY A 59 14.12 2.71 -8.34
C GLY A 59 15.49 2.06 -8.15
N TYR A 60 16.53 2.52 -8.85
CA TYR A 60 17.88 1.98 -8.70
C TYR A 60 18.51 2.30 -7.33
N PHE A 61 18.30 3.52 -6.82
CA PHE A 61 18.76 3.89 -5.48
C PHE A 61 17.95 3.22 -4.36
N SER A 62 16.64 3.02 -4.57
CA SER A 62 15.82 2.26 -3.61
C SER A 62 16.17 0.78 -3.63
N LEU A 63 16.49 0.20 -4.79
CA LEU A 63 16.90 -1.20 -4.93
C LEU A 63 18.17 -1.50 -4.14
N ALA A 64 19.15 -0.59 -4.14
CA ALA A 64 20.38 -0.73 -3.36
C ALA A 64 20.11 -0.67 -1.85
N LYS A 65 19.21 0.23 -1.41
CA LYS A 65 18.77 0.33 0.00
C LYS A 65 17.99 -0.91 0.43
N GLU A 66 17.09 -1.37 -0.43
CA GLU A 66 16.25 -2.53 -0.19
C GLU A 66 17.04 -3.84 -0.20
N ASN A 67 18.03 -3.98 -1.11
CA ASN A 67 18.92 -5.11 -1.13
C ASN A 67 19.77 -5.17 0.16
N ARG A 68 20.20 -4.02 0.68
CA ARG A 68 20.90 -3.95 1.96
C ARG A 68 19.98 -4.34 3.13
N ALA A 69 18.75 -3.84 3.16
CA ALA A 69 17.76 -4.20 4.18
C ALA A 69 17.39 -5.69 4.12
N LEU A 70 17.25 -6.26 2.92
CA LEU A 70 17.04 -7.69 2.72
C LEU A 70 18.24 -8.52 3.19
N THR A 71 19.46 -8.09 2.91
CA THR A 71 20.68 -8.77 3.35
C THR A 71 20.79 -8.75 4.89
N GLU A 72 20.50 -7.61 5.52
CA GLU A 72 20.45 -7.49 6.98
C GLU A 72 19.35 -8.39 7.58
N ARG A 73 18.19 -8.48 6.92
CA ARG A 73 17.11 -9.34 7.37
C ARG A 73 17.41 -10.82 7.22
N VAL A 74 18.05 -11.22 6.11
CA VAL A 74 18.51 -12.60 5.92
C VAL A 74 19.53 -12.95 7.01
N ALA A 75 20.51 -12.07 7.27
CA ALA A 75 21.49 -12.30 8.34
C ALA A 75 20.83 -12.40 9.73
N GLU A 76 19.83 -11.56 10.03
CA GLU A 76 19.05 -11.66 11.28
C GLU A 76 18.27 -12.98 11.38
N LEU A 77 17.62 -13.40 10.29
CA LEU A 77 16.89 -14.68 10.25
C LEU A 77 17.81 -15.87 10.36
N GLU A 78 18.97 -15.85 9.69
CA GLU A 78 20.00 -16.89 9.82
C GLU A 78 20.56 -16.96 11.25
N GLN A 79 20.75 -15.80 11.89
CA GLN A 79 21.20 -15.75 13.30
C GLN A 79 20.10 -16.29 14.25
N ARG A 80 18.83 -16.02 13.99
CA ARG A 80 17.72 -16.59 14.75
C ARG A 80 17.61 -18.10 14.51
N LEU A 81 17.74 -18.57 13.27
CA LEU A 81 17.76 -20.00 12.94
C LEU A 81 18.93 -20.70 13.65
N ALA A 82 20.14 -20.16 13.59
CA ALA A 82 21.30 -20.71 14.28
C ALA A 82 21.12 -20.77 15.81
N PHE A 83 20.41 -19.77 16.39
CA PHE A 83 20.06 -19.76 17.81
C PHE A 83 19.03 -20.87 18.15
N TYR A 84 18.03 -21.08 17.29
CA TYR A 84 17.05 -22.15 17.45
C TYR A 84 17.64 -23.53 17.18
N ASP A 85 18.49 -23.69 16.17
CA ASP A 85 19.22 -24.94 15.89
C ASP A 85 20.16 -25.34 17.04
N GLY A 86 20.73 -24.36 17.75
CA GLY A 86 21.53 -24.62 18.95
C GLY A 86 20.70 -24.97 20.19
N MET A 87 19.41 -24.75 20.21
CA MET A 87 18.48 -25.06 21.28
C MET A 87 17.62 -26.31 21.04
N VAL A 88 17.48 -26.74 19.80
CA VAL A 88 16.71 -27.91 19.41
C VAL A 88 17.62 -29.12 19.33
N ASP A 89 17.49 -30.01 20.30
CA ASP A 89 18.04 -31.36 20.25
C ASP A 89 17.58 -32.05 18.95
N THR A 90 18.51 -32.61 18.21
CA THR A 90 18.53 -32.99 16.79
C THR A 90 17.51 -34.09 16.39
N SER A 91 16.29 -34.12 16.90
CA SER A 91 15.34 -35.22 16.66
C SER A 91 13.92 -34.81 16.21
N ARG A 92 13.70 -33.56 15.82
CA ARG A 92 12.43 -33.20 15.17
C ARG A 92 12.69 -32.63 13.78
N GLU A 93 12.47 -33.42 12.74
CA GLU A 93 12.21 -32.94 11.41
C GLU A 93 11.04 -31.92 11.53
N VAL A 94 11.31 -30.67 11.20
CA VAL A 94 10.24 -29.67 11.07
C VAL A 94 9.42 -30.12 9.86
N ASP A 95 8.27 -30.69 10.12
CA ASP A 95 7.33 -31.07 9.07
C ASP A 95 6.85 -29.78 8.40
N ILE A 96 7.20 -29.61 7.11
CA ILE A 96 6.78 -28.46 6.31
C ILE A 96 5.25 -28.33 6.25
N SER A 97 4.53 -29.40 6.57
CA SER A 97 3.07 -29.43 6.69
C SER A 97 2.52 -28.61 7.86
N GLU A 98 3.36 -28.23 8.85
CA GLU A 98 2.95 -27.34 9.97
C GLU A 98 3.04 -25.84 9.62
N LEU A 99 3.52 -25.46 8.46
CA LEU A 99 3.54 -24.05 8.03
C LEU A 99 2.12 -23.61 7.66
N GLN A 100 1.50 -22.84 8.52
CA GLN A 100 0.16 -22.27 8.28
C GLN A 100 0.16 -21.18 7.20
N TYR A 101 1.32 -20.65 6.80
CA TYR A 101 1.45 -19.50 5.90
C TYR A 101 2.48 -19.75 4.81
N GLU A 102 2.12 -19.35 3.60
CA GLU A 102 3.00 -19.30 2.42
C GLU A 102 3.32 -17.85 2.09
N PHE A 103 4.58 -17.55 1.80
CA PHE A 103 5.07 -16.19 1.49
C PHE A 103 5.48 -16.09 0.03
N MET A 104 4.96 -15.07 -0.65
CA MET A 104 5.21 -14.84 -2.07
C MET A 104 5.67 -13.40 -2.33
N PRO A 105 6.88 -13.17 -2.89
CA PRO A 105 7.30 -11.82 -3.25
C PRO A 105 6.53 -11.30 -4.47
N ALA A 106 6.15 -10.03 -4.42
CA ALA A 106 5.51 -9.33 -5.52
C ALA A 106 6.04 -7.91 -5.65
N ARG A 107 5.94 -7.33 -6.87
CA ARG A 107 6.34 -5.96 -7.15
C ARG A 107 5.11 -5.07 -7.31
N VAL A 108 5.20 -3.87 -6.76
CA VAL A 108 4.18 -2.83 -6.93
C VAL A 108 4.26 -2.26 -8.35
N VAL A 109 3.16 -2.30 -9.06
CA VAL A 109 2.99 -1.73 -10.42
C VAL A 109 2.44 -0.31 -10.34
N SER A 110 1.50 -0.10 -9.42
CA SER A 110 0.87 1.20 -9.17
C SER A 110 0.44 1.29 -7.72
N SER A 111 0.58 2.47 -7.13
CA SER A 111 0.13 2.76 -5.78
C SER A 111 -0.40 4.18 -5.69
N SER A 112 -1.36 4.42 -4.81
CA SER A 112 -1.81 5.76 -4.42
C SER A 112 -1.76 5.90 -2.90
N ILE A 113 -1.46 7.11 -2.41
CA ILE A 113 -1.35 7.41 -0.98
C ILE A 113 -2.11 8.68 -0.56
N ASN A 114 -2.62 9.45 -1.54
CA ASN A 114 -3.19 10.78 -1.35
C ASN A 114 -4.66 10.89 -1.74
N ARG A 115 -5.35 9.76 -1.83
CA ARG A 115 -6.79 9.68 -2.10
C ARG A 115 -7.51 9.17 -0.84
N SER A 116 -8.82 9.38 -0.76
CA SER A 116 -9.64 8.75 0.29
C SER A 116 -9.69 7.22 0.16
N ARG A 117 -9.59 6.71 -1.06
CA ARG A 117 -9.54 5.26 -1.37
C ARG A 117 -8.25 4.96 -2.11
N ASN A 118 -7.27 4.47 -1.38
CA ASN A 118 -5.96 4.10 -1.91
C ASN A 118 -5.87 2.60 -2.13
N PHE A 119 -5.32 2.23 -3.29
CA PHE A 119 -5.11 0.85 -3.71
C PHE A 119 -3.67 0.65 -4.18
N ILE A 120 -3.22 -0.59 -4.14
CA ILE A 120 -1.91 -1.02 -4.60
C ILE A 120 -2.13 -2.11 -5.64
N THR A 121 -1.62 -1.93 -6.86
CA THR A 121 -1.64 -2.93 -7.91
C THR A 121 -0.33 -3.68 -7.95
N LEU A 122 -0.39 -5.01 -7.98
CA LEU A 122 0.76 -5.90 -7.94
C LEU A 122 0.91 -6.69 -9.24
N ASN A 123 2.15 -7.08 -9.58
CA ASN A 123 2.50 -7.85 -10.78
C ASN A 123 2.30 -9.37 -10.62
N LYS A 124 1.48 -9.79 -9.67
CA LYS A 124 1.12 -11.17 -9.39
C LYS A 124 -0.38 -11.33 -9.42
N GLY A 125 -0.88 -12.44 -9.94
CA GLY A 125 -2.31 -12.72 -10.08
C GLY A 125 -2.65 -14.19 -9.85
N LEU A 126 -3.83 -14.61 -10.34
CA LEU A 126 -4.32 -15.98 -10.19
C LEU A 126 -3.34 -17.04 -10.70
N ARG A 127 -2.60 -16.76 -11.79
CA ARG A 127 -1.58 -17.68 -12.33
C ARG A 127 -0.41 -17.92 -11.40
N ASP A 128 -0.14 -16.96 -10.53
CA ASP A 128 0.93 -17.03 -9.55
C ASP A 128 0.45 -17.63 -8.21
N GLY A 129 -0.85 -17.96 -8.10
CA GLY A 129 -1.46 -18.48 -6.87
C GLY A 129 -1.96 -17.40 -5.92
N VAL A 130 -2.06 -16.14 -6.38
CA VAL A 130 -2.65 -15.05 -5.58
C VAL A 130 -4.15 -15.24 -5.49
N MET A 131 -4.69 -15.06 -4.29
CA MET A 131 -6.11 -15.15 -3.98
C MET A 131 -6.56 -13.90 -3.20
N ASN A 132 -7.87 -13.68 -3.20
CA ASN A 132 -8.47 -12.63 -2.38
C ASN A 132 -8.14 -12.85 -0.89
N ASP A 133 -8.08 -11.76 -0.16
CA ASP A 133 -7.83 -11.72 1.28
C ASP A 133 -6.42 -12.15 1.72
N MET A 134 -5.47 -12.41 0.79
CA MET A 134 -4.06 -12.57 1.15
C MET A 134 -3.52 -11.27 1.74
N ALA A 135 -2.79 -11.36 2.86
CA ALA A 135 -2.12 -10.18 3.42
C ALA A 135 -1.03 -9.67 2.49
N VAL A 136 -0.82 -8.36 2.53
CA VAL A 136 0.28 -7.67 1.87
C VAL A 136 1.14 -7.04 2.94
N LEU A 137 2.40 -7.44 2.99
CA LEU A 137 3.40 -6.90 3.92
C LEU A 137 4.48 -6.14 3.15
N SER A 138 5.15 -5.23 3.82
CA SER A 138 6.43 -4.68 3.33
C SER A 138 7.51 -5.76 3.34
N PRO A 139 8.66 -5.55 2.68
CA PRO A 139 9.79 -6.48 2.78
C PRO A 139 10.32 -6.67 4.20
N SER A 140 10.10 -5.70 5.09
CA SER A 140 10.48 -5.75 6.51
C SER A 140 9.40 -6.37 7.41
N GLY A 141 8.29 -6.85 6.84
CA GLY A 141 7.21 -7.55 7.55
C GLY A 141 6.16 -6.63 8.18
N GLU A 142 6.10 -5.34 7.80
CA GLU A 142 5.04 -4.44 8.26
C GLU A 142 3.76 -4.62 7.45
N ALA A 143 2.61 -4.42 8.10
CA ALA A 143 1.30 -4.50 7.47
C ALA A 143 1.08 -3.35 6.48
N VAL A 144 0.73 -3.70 5.24
CA VAL A 144 0.49 -2.75 4.14
C VAL A 144 -0.96 -2.76 3.70
N GLY A 145 -1.59 -3.93 3.63
CA GLY A 145 -2.95 -4.10 3.17
C GLY A 145 -3.32 -5.56 2.96
N TYR A 146 -4.38 -5.82 2.22
CA TYR A 146 -4.76 -7.18 1.80
C TYR A 146 -5.36 -7.17 0.39
N ILE A 147 -5.28 -8.31 -0.31
CA ILE A 147 -5.77 -8.46 -1.68
C ILE A 147 -7.29 -8.38 -1.70
N LEU A 148 -7.81 -7.49 -2.52
CA LEU A 148 -9.24 -7.29 -2.69
C LEU A 148 -9.77 -8.06 -3.91
N ASP A 149 -9.01 -8.05 -5.01
CA ASP A 149 -9.40 -8.69 -6.27
C ASP A 149 -8.18 -9.09 -7.11
N CYS A 150 -8.33 -10.14 -7.91
CA CYS A 150 -7.27 -10.70 -8.74
C CYS A 150 -7.73 -10.92 -10.16
N SER A 151 -6.87 -10.59 -11.12
CA SER A 151 -6.93 -11.03 -12.50
C SER A 151 -5.92 -12.14 -12.75
N GLU A 152 -5.86 -12.67 -13.97
CA GLU A 152 -4.90 -13.70 -14.35
C GLU A 152 -3.43 -13.34 -14.01
N ARG A 153 -3.03 -12.07 -14.21
CA ARG A 153 -1.63 -11.62 -14.12
C ARG A 153 -1.37 -10.54 -13.08
N TYR A 154 -2.40 -9.93 -12.54
CA TYR A 154 -2.30 -8.80 -11.61
C TYR A 154 -3.30 -8.97 -10.48
N SER A 155 -3.01 -8.35 -9.35
CA SER A 155 -3.93 -8.23 -8.24
C SER A 155 -3.99 -6.79 -7.73
N VAL A 156 -5.09 -6.46 -7.07
CA VAL A 156 -5.31 -5.16 -6.44
C VAL A 156 -5.53 -5.39 -4.95
N ALA A 157 -4.69 -4.73 -4.16
CA ALA A 157 -4.81 -4.71 -2.71
C ALA A 157 -5.44 -3.40 -2.24
N ILE A 158 -6.27 -3.49 -1.22
CA ILE A 158 -6.69 -2.32 -0.44
C ILE A 158 -5.54 -1.95 0.50
N SER A 159 -5.14 -0.69 0.46
CA SER A 159 -4.09 -0.17 1.33
C SER A 159 -4.63 0.11 2.74
N ILE A 160 -3.79 0.00 3.76
CA ILE A 160 -4.08 0.49 5.12
C ILE A 160 -4.43 2.00 5.10
N LEU A 161 -3.92 2.74 4.10
CA LEU A 161 -4.27 4.14 3.80
C LEU A 161 -5.56 4.24 2.97
N ASN A 162 -6.60 3.51 3.32
CA ASN A 162 -7.91 3.56 2.68
C ASN A 162 -8.99 3.69 3.75
N THR A 163 -9.91 4.63 3.57
CA THR A 163 -10.96 4.90 4.56
C THR A 163 -11.93 3.73 4.78
N SER A 164 -11.94 2.75 3.86
CA SER A 164 -12.71 1.50 3.99
C SER A 164 -11.89 0.34 4.56
N PHE A 165 -10.57 0.53 4.78
CA PHE A 165 -9.72 -0.51 5.35
C PHE A 165 -10.03 -0.70 6.82
N ARG A 166 -10.13 -1.94 7.26
CA ARG A 166 -10.27 -2.33 8.68
C ARG A 166 -9.49 -3.59 8.94
N THR A 167 -8.78 -3.63 10.05
CA THR A 167 -8.13 -4.85 10.56
C THR A 167 -8.03 -4.81 12.07
N GLY A 168 -8.09 -5.98 12.69
CA GLY A 168 -7.88 -6.12 14.12
C GLY A 168 -6.42 -5.86 14.51
N CYS A 169 -6.21 -5.10 15.56
CA CYS A 169 -4.90 -4.79 16.11
C CYS A 169 -4.87 -4.92 17.64
N LYS A 170 -3.66 -5.00 18.19
CA LYS A 170 -3.41 -5.01 19.64
C LYS A 170 -2.09 -4.29 19.94
N ILE A 171 -1.93 -3.86 21.17
CA ILE A 171 -0.61 -3.50 21.70
C ILE A 171 0.16 -4.79 21.91
N LYS A 172 1.41 -4.83 21.46
CA LYS A 172 2.26 -6.01 21.60
C LYS A 172 2.49 -6.32 23.09
N GLY A 173 2.19 -7.55 23.49
CA GLY A 173 2.27 -7.99 24.88
C GLY A 173 1.03 -7.70 25.71
N ASP A 174 0.00 -7.00 25.17
CA ASP A 174 -1.29 -6.80 25.81
C ASP A 174 -2.35 -7.76 25.22
N GLY A 175 -3.32 -8.16 26.04
CA GLY A 175 -4.44 -9.02 25.65
C GLY A 175 -5.64 -8.28 25.04
N TYR A 176 -5.66 -6.96 25.10
CA TYR A 176 -6.77 -6.16 24.57
C TYR A 176 -6.56 -5.82 23.10
N SER A 177 -7.62 -5.96 22.31
CA SER A 177 -7.64 -5.66 20.90
C SER A 177 -8.48 -4.43 20.58
N GLY A 178 -8.16 -3.80 19.47
CA GLY A 178 -8.89 -2.73 18.84
C GLY A 178 -8.93 -2.92 17.32
N SER A 179 -9.32 -1.89 16.60
CA SER A 179 -9.36 -1.87 15.14
C SER A 179 -8.52 -0.71 14.58
N ILE A 180 -7.88 -0.92 13.43
CA ILE A 180 -7.16 0.12 12.70
C ILE A 180 -8.08 0.75 11.67
N GLU A 181 -8.10 2.08 11.66
CA GLU A 181 -8.77 2.91 10.69
C GLU A 181 -7.88 4.04 10.18
N TRP A 182 -8.03 4.38 8.90
CA TRP A 182 -7.43 5.58 8.34
C TRP A 182 -8.53 6.61 8.03
N ASN A 183 -8.34 7.85 8.50
CA ASN A 183 -9.34 8.92 8.36
C ASN A 183 -9.24 9.73 7.06
N GLY A 184 -8.31 9.37 6.15
CA GLY A 184 -8.08 10.10 4.91
C GLY A 184 -7.12 11.29 5.04
N GLY A 185 -6.46 11.45 6.19
CA GLY A 185 -5.52 12.53 6.48
C GLY A 185 -4.08 12.19 6.08
N SER A 186 -3.18 12.27 7.05
CA SER A 186 -1.75 12.00 6.87
C SER A 186 -1.48 10.56 6.38
N PRO A 187 -0.59 10.35 5.39
CA PRO A 187 -0.21 9.02 4.94
C PRO A 187 0.79 8.32 5.88
N TYR A 188 1.17 8.94 6.98
CA TYR A 188 2.15 8.43 7.93
C TYR A 188 1.52 7.92 9.22
N GLU A 189 0.22 8.11 9.39
CA GLU A 189 -0.48 7.77 10.61
C GLU A 189 -1.86 7.15 10.36
N VAL A 190 -2.27 6.30 11.27
CA VAL A 190 -3.62 5.70 11.33
C VAL A 190 -4.16 5.84 12.74
N THR A 191 -5.43 5.58 12.92
CA THR A 191 -6.06 5.57 14.24
C THR A 191 -6.35 4.14 14.67
N MET A 192 -5.92 3.77 15.86
CA MET A 192 -6.37 2.58 16.55
C MET A 192 -7.60 2.96 17.37
N CYS A 193 -8.75 2.38 17.02
CA CYS A 193 -10.05 2.62 17.65
C CYS A 193 -10.46 1.44 18.53
N GLU A 194 -11.43 1.67 19.43
CA GLU A 194 -12.08 0.65 20.23
C GLU A 194 -11.15 -0.13 21.18
N LEU A 195 -9.98 0.42 21.51
CA LEU A 195 -9.12 -0.20 22.49
C LEU A 195 -9.69 -0.01 23.91
N SER A 196 -9.88 -1.10 24.63
CA SER A 196 -10.45 -1.07 25.98
C SER A 196 -9.69 -0.09 26.90
N LYS A 197 -10.41 0.68 27.71
CA LYS A 197 -9.79 1.56 28.72
C LYS A 197 -8.94 0.84 29.77
N TYR A 198 -9.04 -0.47 29.84
CA TYR A 198 -8.23 -1.30 30.73
C TYR A 198 -6.92 -1.77 30.09
N ALA A 199 -6.71 -1.48 28.81
CA ALA A 199 -5.46 -1.79 28.13
C ALA A 199 -4.31 -0.95 28.69
N GLN A 200 -3.13 -1.57 28.73
CA GLN A 200 -1.90 -0.88 29.11
C GLN A 200 -1.30 -0.22 27.88
N ILE A 201 -1.68 1.03 27.63
CA ILE A 201 -1.21 1.82 26.50
C ILE A 201 -0.19 2.86 26.95
N GLU A 202 0.93 2.94 26.24
CA GLU A 202 1.99 3.94 26.45
C GLU A 202 2.42 4.52 25.08
N VAL A 203 2.90 5.75 25.08
CA VAL A 203 3.51 6.37 23.90
C VAL A 203 4.77 5.59 23.54
N GLY A 204 4.91 5.22 22.25
CA GLY A 204 6.00 4.37 21.77
C GLY A 204 5.68 2.87 21.81
N ALA A 205 4.55 2.43 22.38
CA ALA A 205 4.15 1.03 22.35
C ALA A 205 3.97 0.52 20.92
N GLU A 206 4.44 -0.71 20.64
CA GLU A 206 4.33 -1.34 19.34
C GLU A 206 2.90 -1.84 19.12
N VAL A 207 2.30 -1.46 17.97
CA VAL A 207 0.98 -1.90 17.54
C VAL A 207 1.15 -2.97 16.46
N VAL A 208 0.51 -4.12 16.67
CA VAL A 208 0.62 -5.29 15.80
C VAL A 208 -0.76 -5.85 15.45
N THR A 209 -0.83 -6.69 14.42
CA THR A 209 -2.06 -7.40 14.04
C THR A 209 -2.43 -8.46 15.08
N THR A 210 -3.73 -8.72 15.25
CA THR A 210 -4.22 -9.74 16.21
C THR A 210 -4.09 -11.16 15.71
N GLY A 211 -4.05 -11.39 14.39
CA GLY A 211 -4.16 -12.71 13.79
C GLY A 211 -5.56 -13.32 13.83
N VAL A 212 -6.54 -12.61 14.38
CA VAL A 212 -7.95 -13.06 14.42
C VAL A 212 -8.68 -12.76 13.11
N SER A 213 -8.18 -11.81 12.32
CA SER A 213 -8.69 -11.58 10.98
C SER A 213 -8.15 -12.63 10.02
N HIS A 214 -8.96 -13.07 9.05
CA HIS A 214 -8.54 -14.03 8.01
C HIS A 214 -7.51 -13.46 7.04
N TYR A 215 -7.05 -12.20 7.24
CA TYR A 215 -6.13 -11.51 6.36
C TYR A 215 -4.69 -11.62 6.84
N PHE A 216 -4.41 -11.17 8.06
CA PHE A 216 -3.06 -11.05 8.57
C PHE A 216 -2.70 -12.15 9.55
N PRO A 217 -1.48 -12.70 9.50
CA PRO A 217 -0.90 -13.43 10.61
C PRO A 217 -0.89 -12.58 11.90
N SER A 218 -0.79 -13.21 13.04
CA SER A 218 -0.58 -12.51 14.31
C SER A 218 0.77 -11.79 14.34
N ASP A 219 0.83 -10.70 15.10
CA ASP A 219 2.05 -10.00 15.46
C ASP A 219 2.80 -9.34 14.30
N MET A 220 2.13 -9.11 13.13
CA MET A 220 2.67 -8.28 12.06
C MET A 220 2.63 -6.81 12.49
N ARG A 221 3.77 -6.14 12.40
CA ARG A 221 3.90 -4.75 12.83
C ARG A 221 3.04 -3.81 11.99
N ILE A 222 2.29 -2.92 12.65
CA ILE A 222 1.54 -1.83 12.02
C ILE A 222 2.29 -0.52 12.24
N GLY A 223 2.72 -0.26 13.48
CA GLY A 223 3.41 0.97 13.83
C GLY A 223 3.62 1.12 15.33
N TRP A 224 3.70 2.38 15.78
CA TRP A 224 3.91 2.73 17.18
C TRP A 224 2.91 3.79 17.62
N VAL A 225 2.43 3.69 18.84
CA VAL A 225 1.56 4.68 19.46
C VAL A 225 2.29 6.02 19.57
N GLU A 226 1.73 7.07 18.96
CA GLU A 226 2.25 8.43 19.03
C GLU A 226 1.54 9.25 20.11
N SER A 227 0.24 9.09 20.22
CA SER A 227 -0.60 9.68 21.24
C SER A 227 -1.87 8.87 21.42
N PHE A 228 -2.55 9.03 22.53
CA PHE A 228 -3.84 8.39 22.78
C PHE A 228 -4.72 9.26 23.67
N GLU A 229 -6.02 9.10 23.53
CA GLU A 229 -7.03 9.78 24.32
C GLU A 229 -8.23 8.87 24.55
N LEU A 230 -8.97 9.10 25.64
CA LEU A 230 -10.24 8.43 25.85
C LEU A 230 -11.29 9.04 24.91
N ASP A 231 -12.14 8.19 24.35
CA ASP A 231 -13.30 8.62 23.60
C ASP A 231 -14.30 9.42 24.45
N ASP A 232 -15.26 10.08 23.82
CA ASP A 232 -16.29 10.88 24.50
C ASP A 232 -17.10 10.07 25.52
N SER A 233 -17.26 8.78 25.29
CA SER A 233 -17.98 7.85 26.20
C SER A 233 -17.13 7.41 27.40
N LYS A 234 -15.82 7.71 27.41
CA LYS A 234 -14.82 7.24 28.38
C LYS A 234 -14.77 5.72 28.55
N THR A 235 -15.06 5.02 27.48
CA THR A 235 -15.12 3.55 27.45
C THR A 235 -13.94 2.97 26.71
N TYR A 236 -13.45 3.63 25.66
CA TYR A 236 -12.38 3.17 24.81
C TYR A 236 -11.28 4.23 24.65
N TYR A 237 -10.07 3.77 24.35
CA TYR A 237 -9.01 4.62 23.86
C TYR A 237 -9.05 4.70 22.34
N ASN A 238 -8.85 5.90 21.81
CA ASN A 238 -8.46 6.15 20.44
C ASN A 238 -6.99 6.53 20.43
N ALA A 239 -6.15 5.77 19.77
CA ALA A 239 -4.73 6.03 19.71
C ALA A 239 -4.30 6.37 18.28
N LYS A 240 -3.52 7.45 18.15
CA LYS A 240 -2.82 7.78 16.91
C LYS A 240 -1.59 6.88 16.81
N VAL A 241 -1.48 6.16 15.72
CA VAL A 241 -0.41 5.20 15.45
C VAL A 241 0.39 5.66 14.26
N ARG A 242 1.68 5.93 14.44
CA ARG A 242 2.63 6.20 13.37
C ARG A 242 2.95 4.89 12.66
N LEU A 243 2.71 4.85 11.37
CA LEU A 243 2.94 3.67 10.55
C LEU A 243 4.44 3.31 10.48
N ALA A 244 4.71 2.01 10.48
CA ALA A 244 6.05 1.45 10.31
C ALA A 244 6.45 1.39 8.83
N ALA A 245 5.51 1.04 7.95
CA ALA A 245 5.75 0.93 6.52
C ALA A 245 5.85 2.30 5.85
N ASP A 246 6.83 2.46 4.94
CA ASP A 246 6.97 3.67 4.11
C ASP A 246 6.19 3.49 2.79
N PHE A 247 4.95 4.00 2.78
CA PHE A 247 4.07 3.92 1.61
C PHE A 247 4.53 4.78 0.43
N SER A 248 5.40 5.75 0.66
CA SER A 248 5.93 6.61 -0.41
C SER A 248 7.00 5.90 -1.24
N ASN A 249 7.66 4.90 -0.67
CA ASN A 249 8.77 4.15 -1.27
C ASN A 249 8.49 2.64 -1.33
N LEU A 250 7.23 2.24 -1.46
CA LEU A 250 6.82 0.84 -1.49
C LEU A 250 6.91 0.29 -2.93
N TYR A 251 8.03 -0.34 -3.28
CA TYR A 251 8.26 -0.93 -4.61
C TYR A 251 8.06 -2.44 -4.64
N ASN A 252 8.38 -3.12 -3.56
CA ASN A 252 8.23 -4.56 -3.39
C ASN A 252 7.40 -4.85 -2.14
N VAL A 253 6.69 -5.96 -2.18
CA VAL A 253 5.85 -6.44 -1.08
C VAL A 253 5.96 -7.95 -0.99
N VAL A 254 5.53 -8.50 0.13
CA VAL A 254 5.39 -9.93 0.36
C VAL A 254 3.91 -10.23 0.56
N LEU A 255 3.37 -11.09 -0.27
CA LEU A 255 2.03 -11.64 -0.10
C LEU A 255 2.09 -12.79 0.88
N VAL A 256 1.11 -12.88 1.77
CA VAL A 256 1.01 -13.96 2.76
C VAL A 256 -0.32 -14.67 2.58
N LYS A 257 -0.24 -15.95 2.25
CA LYS A 257 -1.38 -16.82 2.09
C LYS A 257 -1.55 -17.68 3.34
N TYR A 258 -2.74 -17.65 3.91
CA TYR A 258 -3.11 -18.62 4.93
C TYR A 258 -3.61 -19.89 4.25
N ILE A 259 -2.92 -21.01 4.45
CA ILE A 259 -3.13 -22.27 3.70
C ILE A 259 -4.53 -22.83 3.94
N ASP A 260 -4.97 -22.90 5.21
CA ASP A 260 -6.26 -23.49 5.59
C ASP A 260 -7.44 -22.54 5.55
N ARG A 261 -7.24 -21.32 4.97
CA ARG A 261 -8.26 -20.27 4.96
C ARG A 261 -9.60 -20.70 4.36
N GLU A 262 -9.56 -21.42 3.23
CA GLU A 262 -10.80 -21.83 2.54
C GLU A 262 -11.60 -22.81 3.40
N GLU A 263 -10.94 -23.70 4.14
CA GLU A 263 -11.59 -24.63 5.05
C GLU A 263 -12.24 -23.88 6.22
N VAL A 264 -11.52 -22.97 6.85
CA VAL A 264 -12.02 -22.17 7.98
C VAL A 264 -13.20 -21.30 7.57
N VAL A 265 -13.08 -20.53 6.47
CA VAL A 265 -14.16 -19.68 5.96
C VAL A 265 -15.37 -20.52 5.53
N GLY A 266 -15.14 -21.67 4.90
CA GLY A 266 -16.19 -22.61 4.53
C GLY A 266 -16.95 -23.19 5.73
N LEU A 267 -16.24 -23.46 6.82
CA LEU A 267 -16.87 -23.89 8.10
C LEU A 267 -17.71 -22.79 8.72
N GLU A 268 -17.18 -21.56 8.77
CA GLU A 268 -17.92 -20.41 9.33
C GLU A 268 -19.19 -20.08 8.54
N GLN A 269 -19.11 -20.13 7.19
CA GLN A 269 -20.29 -19.90 6.35
C GLN A 269 -21.36 -20.96 6.57
N ARG A 270 -20.98 -22.22 6.70
CA ARG A 270 -21.91 -23.31 7.04
C ARG A 270 -22.53 -23.12 8.42
N ALA A 271 -21.72 -22.74 9.42
CA ALA A 271 -22.21 -22.48 10.76
C ALA A 271 -23.22 -21.32 10.78
N LYS A 272 -22.95 -20.22 10.07
CA LYS A 272 -23.88 -19.11 9.92
C LYS A 272 -25.20 -19.52 9.25
N GLY A 273 -25.17 -20.42 8.26
CA GLY A 273 -26.36 -20.95 7.60
C GLY A 273 -27.17 -21.96 8.45
N MET A 274 -26.62 -22.46 9.55
CA MET A 274 -27.32 -23.38 10.46
C MET A 274 -28.07 -22.66 11.59
N VAL A 275 -27.82 -21.37 11.77
CA VAL A 275 -28.40 -20.57 12.88
C VAL A 275 -29.63 -19.78 12.44
N TYR A 276 -30.04 -19.86 11.16
CA TYR A 276 -31.24 -19.20 10.62
C TYR A 276 -32.29 -20.20 10.15
#